data_80d5f4fb0986c2f2279433c1471999f8
#
_entry.id   80d5f4fb0986c2f2279433c1471999f8
#
_cell.length_a   1.000
_cell.length_b   1.000
_cell.length_c   1.000
_cell.angle_alpha   90.00
_cell.angle_beta   90.00
_cell.angle_gamma   90.00
#
_symmetry.space_group_name_H-M   'P 1'
#
loop_
_entity.id
_entity.type
_entity.pdbx_description
1 polymer ?
#
loop_
_entity_poly.entity_id
_entity_poly.type
_entity_poly.pdbx_seq_one_letter_code
_entity_poly.pdbx_strand_id
1 'polypeptide(L)'
;DGKGLNIWDIYCRQPGKIFGGHTGDMACDHYHRYREDIGIMKQIGISAYRFSISWARILPQGQGTVNEEGIAFYNRLIDELITNGIEPYITLFHWDYPYALYQRGGWMNPDSVNWFAEYARLVTERFSDRVRYFITFNEPQCFIGMGHVTGEHAPGLKNPLHDGFLMAHHVM
;
A
#
# COMPACT_ATOMS: atom_id res chain seq x y z
N ASP A 1 -5.63 8.27 12.77
CA ASP A 1 -6.19 8.19 11.42
C ASP A 1 -6.98 6.89 11.15
N GLY A 2 -7.15 6.03 12.13
CA GLY A 2 -7.90 4.78 12.01
C GLY A 2 -7.26 3.70 11.12
N LYS A 3 -6.00 3.87 10.69
CA LYS A 3 -5.27 2.90 9.87
C LYS A 3 -5.10 1.57 10.62
N GLY A 4 -5.46 0.45 9.96
CA GLY A 4 -5.15 -0.90 10.42
C GLY A 4 -3.66 -1.25 10.26
N LEU A 5 -3.24 -2.36 10.86
CA LEU A 5 -1.89 -2.88 10.70
C LEU A 5 -1.71 -3.54 9.32
N ASN A 6 -0.51 -3.42 8.77
CA ASN A 6 -0.06 -4.18 7.60
C ASN A 6 1.10 -5.11 7.96
N ILE A 7 1.50 -5.96 7.03
CA ILE A 7 2.57 -6.95 7.25
C ILE A 7 3.93 -6.30 7.55
N TRP A 8 4.23 -5.10 7.03
CA TRP A 8 5.47 -4.38 7.33
C TRP A 8 5.47 -3.79 8.74
N ASP A 9 4.31 -3.33 9.26
CA ASP A 9 4.21 -2.88 10.64
C ASP A 9 4.60 -3.99 11.64
N ILE A 10 4.24 -5.23 11.31
CA ILE A 10 4.59 -6.41 12.12
C ILE A 10 6.04 -6.83 11.89
N TYR A 11 6.49 -6.89 10.63
CA TYR A 11 7.83 -7.33 10.26
C TYR A 11 8.92 -6.44 10.87
N CYS A 12 8.75 -5.12 10.81
CA CYS A 12 9.73 -4.17 11.34
C CYS A 12 9.93 -4.27 12.86
N ARG A 13 8.91 -4.77 13.58
CA ARG A 13 8.97 -4.95 15.04
C ARG A 13 9.62 -6.28 15.46
N GLN A 14 9.91 -7.17 14.52
CA GLN A 14 10.59 -8.44 14.82
C GLN A 14 12.09 -8.20 15.05
N PRO A 15 12.69 -8.75 16.13
CA PRO A 15 14.11 -8.61 16.40
C PRO A 15 14.98 -9.08 15.21
N GLY A 16 15.97 -8.28 14.82
CA GLY A 16 16.95 -8.64 13.79
C GLY A 16 16.45 -8.52 12.34
N LYS A 17 15.19 -8.12 12.10
CA LYS A 17 14.67 -7.97 10.73
C LYS A 17 15.08 -6.64 10.07
N ILE A 18 15.15 -5.58 10.85
CA ILE A 18 15.51 -4.25 10.35
C ILE A 18 16.76 -3.75 11.06
N PHE A 19 17.72 -3.24 10.28
CA PHE A 19 18.94 -2.65 10.83
C PHE A 19 18.58 -1.53 11.83
N GLY A 20 19.20 -1.55 13.00
CA GLY A 20 18.91 -0.56 14.06
C GLY A 20 17.53 -0.66 14.71
N GLY A 21 16.70 -1.64 14.33
CA GLY A 21 15.33 -1.79 14.88
C GLY A 21 14.38 -0.66 14.50
N HIS A 22 14.66 0.04 13.40
CA HIS A 22 13.80 1.13 12.93
C HIS A 22 12.43 0.61 12.49
N THR A 23 11.38 1.42 12.71
CA THR A 23 10.00 1.13 12.30
C THR A 23 9.48 2.22 11.35
N GLY A 24 8.38 1.93 10.66
CA GLY A 24 7.69 2.90 9.81
C GLY A 24 6.67 3.78 10.54
N ASP A 25 6.64 3.75 11.88
CA ASP A 25 5.58 4.41 12.66
C ASP A 25 5.53 5.92 12.47
N MET A 26 6.67 6.54 12.27
CA MET A 26 6.77 7.98 11.92
C MET A 26 7.39 8.18 10.52
N ALA A 27 8.53 7.53 10.26
CA ALA A 27 9.30 7.67 9.02
C ALA A 27 9.48 9.14 8.62
N CYS A 28 9.14 9.55 7.40
CA CYS A 28 9.19 10.93 6.93
C CYS A 28 7.95 11.75 7.31
N ASP A 29 7.00 11.15 8.00
CA ASP A 29 5.75 11.78 8.47
C ASP A 29 4.93 12.45 7.35
N HIS A 30 4.93 11.86 6.15
CA HIS A 30 4.23 12.40 5.00
C HIS A 30 2.72 12.62 5.26
N TYR A 31 2.11 11.81 6.11
CA TYR A 31 0.70 11.95 6.49
C TYR A 31 0.38 13.36 7.04
N HIS A 32 1.26 13.94 7.85
CA HIS A 32 1.09 15.28 8.40
C HIS A 32 1.75 16.36 7.54
N ARG A 33 2.85 16.03 6.84
CA ARG A 33 3.71 16.97 6.14
C ARG A 33 3.52 17.02 4.62
N TYR A 34 2.52 16.32 4.07
CA TYR A 34 2.32 16.22 2.61
C TYR A 34 2.27 17.58 1.89
N ARG A 35 1.78 18.65 2.54
CA ARG A 35 1.77 20.00 1.95
C ARG A 35 3.16 20.58 1.80
N GLU A 36 4.03 20.38 2.79
CA GLU A 36 5.43 20.79 2.72
C GLU A 36 6.14 20.02 1.60
N ASP A 37 5.93 18.70 1.56
CA ASP A 37 6.53 17.82 0.55
C ASP A 37 6.09 18.23 -0.87
N ILE A 38 4.81 18.52 -1.08
CA ILE A 38 4.28 19.00 -2.37
C ILE A 38 4.85 20.38 -2.72
N GLY A 39 4.99 21.26 -1.75
CA GLY A 39 5.66 22.56 -1.93
C GLY A 39 7.09 22.40 -2.43
N ILE A 40 7.86 21.45 -1.89
CA ILE A 40 9.20 21.10 -2.35
C ILE A 40 9.17 20.53 -3.78
N MET A 41 8.26 19.59 -4.05
CA MET A 41 8.09 19.01 -5.41
C MET A 41 7.84 20.10 -6.45
N LYS A 42 6.99 21.08 -6.13
CA LYS A 42 6.72 22.22 -7.00
C LYS A 42 7.96 23.09 -7.24
N GLN A 43 8.73 23.38 -6.18
CA GLN A 43 9.96 24.19 -6.29
C GLN A 43 11.03 23.55 -7.17
N ILE A 44 11.14 22.22 -7.18
CA ILE A 44 12.09 21.48 -8.02
C ILE A 44 11.52 21.12 -9.40
N GLY A 45 10.28 21.55 -9.70
CA GLY A 45 9.69 21.41 -11.04
C GLY A 45 9.11 20.01 -11.33
N ILE A 46 8.69 19.26 -10.33
CA ILE A 46 7.99 17.98 -10.51
C ILE A 46 6.64 18.22 -11.17
N SER A 47 6.37 17.52 -12.29
CA SER A 47 5.10 17.60 -13.03
C SER A 47 4.14 16.43 -12.76
N ALA A 48 4.64 15.33 -12.18
CA ALA A 48 3.84 14.17 -11.80
C ALA A 48 4.38 13.53 -10.53
N TYR A 49 3.48 13.01 -9.70
CA TYR A 49 3.86 12.31 -8.46
C TYR A 49 3.16 10.97 -8.36
N ARG A 50 3.95 9.90 -8.27
CA ARG A 50 3.45 8.55 -8.01
C ARG A 50 3.52 8.25 -6.52
N PHE A 51 2.38 7.90 -5.93
CA PHE A 51 2.28 7.44 -4.55
C PHE A 51 1.37 6.22 -4.44
N SER A 52 1.47 5.49 -3.36
CA SER A 52 0.60 4.35 -3.09
C SER A 52 -0.50 4.70 -2.09
N ILE A 53 -1.67 4.08 -2.28
CA ILE A 53 -2.72 4.06 -1.27
C ILE A 53 -2.40 2.93 -0.29
N SER A 54 -2.39 3.21 1.01
CA SER A 54 -2.30 2.14 2.00
C SER A 54 -3.65 1.44 2.12
N TRP A 55 -3.71 0.18 1.71
CA TRP A 55 -4.92 -0.62 1.76
C TRP A 55 -5.51 -0.66 3.18
N ALA A 56 -4.66 -0.91 4.19
CA ALA A 56 -5.09 -0.94 5.59
C ALA A 56 -5.50 0.46 6.14
N ARG A 57 -5.18 1.56 5.44
CA ARG A 57 -5.70 2.89 5.82
C ARG A 57 -7.12 3.09 5.29
N ILE A 58 -7.43 2.53 4.13
CA ILE A 58 -8.78 2.60 3.54
C ILE A 58 -9.72 1.58 4.18
N LEU A 59 -9.25 0.35 4.33
CA LEU A 59 -9.97 -0.77 4.92
C LEU A 59 -9.14 -1.36 6.06
N PRO A 60 -9.33 -0.94 7.32
CA PRO A 60 -8.47 -1.35 8.44
C PRO A 60 -8.40 -2.86 8.67
N GLN A 61 -9.46 -3.60 8.32
CA GLN A 61 -9.50 -5.07 8.35
C GLN A 61 -9.24 -5.70 6.98
N GLY A 62 -8.84 -4.89 5.98
CA GLY A 62 -8.62 -5.30 4.60
C GLY A 62 -9.90 -5.43 3.77
N GLN A 63 -11.05 -5.52 4.39
CA GLN A 63 -12.39 -5.56 3.80
C GLN A 63 -13.44 -5.01 4.77
N GLY A 64 -14.67 -4.79 4.28
CA GLY A 64 -15.81 -4.37 5.09
C GLY A 64 -15.83 -2.86 5.36
N THR A 65 -15.74 -2.45 6.62
CA THR A 65 -15.93 -1.04 7.02
C THR A 65 -14.83 -0.14 6.45
N VAL A 66 -15.25 0.89 5.72
CA VAL A 66 -14.38 1.92 5.16
C VAL A 66 -13.96 2.90 6.25
N ASN A 67 -12.67 3.23 6.28
CA ASN A 67 -12.15 4.31 7.11
C ASN A 67 -12.24 5.64 6.35
N GLU A 68 -13.28 6.40 6.62
CA GLU A 68 -13.51 7.69 5.94
C GLU A 68 -12.44 8.75 6.27
N GLU A 69 -11.75 8.67 7.41
CA GLU A 69 -10.59 9.54 7.69
C GLU A 69 -9.42 9.23 6.74
N GLY A 70 -9.22 7.95 6.43
CA GLY A 70 -8.23 7.53 5.44
C GLY A 70 -8.57 8.03 4.02
N ILE A 71 -9.84 7.91 3.62
CA ILE A 71 -10.32 8.47 2.34
C ILE A 71 -10.12 10.00 2.32
N ALA A 72 -10.50 10.69 3.40
CA ALA A 72 -10.36 12.14 3.49
C ALA A 72 -8.90 12.61 3.40
N PHE A 73 -7.94 11.84 3.96
CA PHE A 73 -6.51 12.14 3.80
C PHE A 73 -6.09 12.11 2.32
N TYR A 74 -6.42 11.04 1.59
CA TYR A 74 -6.05 10.94 0.17
C TYR A 74 -6.78 11.96 -0.70
N ASN A 75 -8.01 12.32 -0.38
CA ASN A 75 -8.69 13.44 -1.04
C ASN A 75 -7.89 14.73 -0.91
N ARG A 76 -7.47 15.08 0.31
CA ARG A 76 -6.65 16.29 0.54
C ARG A 76 -5.30 16.23 -0.16
N LEU A 77 -4.65 15.07 -0.20
CA LEU A 77 -3.37 14.88 -0.90
C LEU A 77 -3.53 15.09 -2.41
N ILE A 78 -4.54 14.48 -3.02
CA ILE A 78 -4.85 14.59 -4.45
C ILE A 78 -5.19 16.04 -4.81
N ASP A 79 -6.06 16.69 -4.04
CA ASP A 79 -6.44 18.09 -4.27
C ASP A 79 -5.24 19.04 -4.19
N GLU A 80 -4.35 18.82 -3.22
CA GLU A 80 -3.12 19.62 -3.07
C GLU A 80 -2.17 19.42 -4.27
N LEU A 81 -1.99 18.18 -4.77
CA LEU A 81 -1.19 17.90 -5.95
C LEU A 81 -1.74 18.63 -7.17
N ILE A 82 -3.03 18.49 -7.45
CA ILE A 82 -3.70 19.12 -8.60
C ILE A 82 -3.60 20.64 -8.52
N THR A 83 -3.84 21.23 -7.34
CA THR A 83 -3.75 22.68 -7.11
C THR A 83 -2.34 23.22 -7.41
N ASN A 84 -1.30 22.38 -7.19
CA ASN A 84 0.08 22.73 -7.49
C ASN A 84 0.53 22.35 -8.91
N GLY A 85 -0.37 21.85 -9.76
CA GLY A 85 -0.08 21.47 -11.14
C GLY A 85 0.72 20.17 -11.28
N ILE A 86 0.62 19.29 -10.27
CA ILE A 86 1.31 17.99 -10.24
C ILE A 86 0.28 16.89 -10.50
N GLU A 87 0.48 16.11 -11.57
CA GLU A 87 -0.41 15.01 -11.96
C GLU A 87 -0.27 13.82 -10.98
N PRO A 88 -1.36 13.38 -10.33
CA PRO A 88 -1.30 12.24 -9.42
C PRO A 88 -1.33 10.89 -10.16
N TYR A 89 -0.44 9.97 -9.79
CA TYR A 89 -0.41 8.57 -10.22
C TYR A 89 -0.59 7.69 -8.99
N ILE A 90 -1.67 6.95 -8.92
CA ILE A 90 -1.99 6.08 -7.77
C ILE A 90 -1.53 4.65 -8.03
N THR A 91 -0.69 4.12 -7.12
CA THR A 91 -0.42 2.69 -7.01
C THR A 91 -1.34 2.08 -5.96
N LEU A 92 -2.15 1.10 -6.35
CA LEU A 92 -3.12 0.47 -5.45
C LEU A 92 -2.44 -0.40 -4.40
N PHE A 93 -1.43 -1.18 -4.80
CA PHE A 93 -0.70 -2.05 -3.88
C PHE A 93 0.81 -1.89 -4.02
N HIS A 94 1.46 -1.48 -2.93
CA HIS A 94 2.91 -1.36 -2.84
C HIS A 94 3.44 -2.06 -1.59
N TRP A 95 3.13 -3.38 -1.49
CA TRP A 95 3.67 -4.36 -0.54
C TRP A 95 3.08 -4.32 0.88
N ASP A 96 2.23 -3.36 1.20
CA ASP A 96 1.64 -3.14 2.54
C ASP A 96 0.32 -3.91 2.75
N TYR A 97 0.37 -5.23 2.57
CA TYR A 97 -0.79 -6.12 2.69
C TYR A 97 -1.43 -6.01 4.08
N PRO A 98 -2.78 -5.86 4.19
CA PRO A 98 -3.47 -5.79 5.49
C PRO A 98 -3.19 -7.02 6.34
N TYR A 99 -2.74 -6.79 7.58
CA TYR A 99 -2.37 -7.89 8.48
C TYR A 99 -3.55 -8.80 8.81
N ALA A 100 -4.75 -8.25 8.94
CA ALA A 100 -5.96 -9.03 9.16
C ALA A 100 -6.26 -10.03 8.03
N LEU A 101 -6.02 -9.67 6.77
CA LEU A 101 -6.14 -10.58 5.63
C LEU A 101 -4.96 -11.56 5.55
N TYR A 102 -3.75 -11.11 5.93
CA TYR A 102 -2.60 -12.01 6.03
C TYR A 102 -2.86 -13.15 7.03
N GLN A 103 -3.48 -12.88 8.18
CA GLN A 103 -3.88 -13.90 9.15
C GLN A 103 -4.91 -14.90 8.61
N ARG A 104 -5.60 -14.56 7.54
CA ARG A 104 -6.55 -15.43 6.82
C ARG A 104 -5.92 -16.17 5.65
N GLY A 105 -4.60 -16.17 5.53
CA GLY A 105 -3.84 -16.85 4.47
C GLY A 105 -3.24 -15.94 3.40
N GLY A 106 -3.51 -14.63 3.43
CA GLY A 106 -2.89 -13.66 2.52
C GLY A 106 -3.09 -14.03 1.04
N TRP A 107 -2.04 -13.89 0.24
CA TRP A 107 -2.05 -14.23 -1.19
C TRP A 107 -2.18 -15.74 -1.48
N MET A 108 -1.97 -16.60 -0.48
CA MET A 108 -2.23 -18.05 -0.63
C MET A 108 -3.73 -18.37 -0.61
N ASN A 109 -4.55 -17.52 -0.01
CA ASN A 109 -5.98 -17.70 0.03
C ASN A 109 -6.60 -17.27 -1.32
N PRO A 110 -7.39 -18.12 -2.01
CA PRO A 110 -8.02 -17.77 -3.28
C PRO A 110 -8.99 -16.57 -3.17
N ASP A 111 -9.55 -16.31 -1.99
CA ASP A 111 -10.40 -15.13 -1.76
C ASP A 111 -9.64 -13.81 -1.88
N SER A 112 -8.29 -13.83 -1.85
CA SER A 112 -7.45 -12.65 -2.01
C SER A 112 -7.74 -11.89 -3.32
N VAL A 113 -8.14 -12.60 -4.36
CA VAL A 113 -8.58 -12.04 -5.65
C VAL A 113 -9.78 -11.10 -5.43
N ASN A 114 -10.79 -11.57 -4.70
CA ASN A 114 -11.99 -10.79 -4.42
C ASN A 114 -11.71 -9.63 -3.45
N TRP A 115 -10.88 -9.86 -2.43
CA TRP A 115 -10.50 -8.81 -1.47
C TRP A 115 -9.79 -7.65 -2.16
N PHE A 116 -8.84 -7.97 -3.06
CA PHE A 116 -8.14 -6.94 -3.82
C PHE A 116 -9.07 -6.24 -4.81
N ALA A 117 -9.93 -6.97 -5.51
CA ALA A 117 -10.89 -6.40 -6.45
C ALA A 117 -11.86 -5.42 -5.77
N GLU A 118 -12.39 -5.76 -4.58
CA GLU A 118 -13.25 -4.87 -3.79
C GLU A 118 -12.52 -3.60 -3.36
N TYR A 119 -11.29 -3.75 -2.86
CA TYR A 119 -10.46 -2.60 -2.51
C TYR A 119 -10.15 -1.71 -3.71
N ALA A 120 -9.73 -2.30 -4.82
CA ALA A 120 -9.40 -1.57 -6.05
C ALA A 120 -10.62 -0.80 -6.58
N ARG A 121 -11.80 -1.45 -6.59
CA ARG A 121 -13.06 -0.80 -6.98
C ARG A 121 -13.37 0.39 -6.06
N LEU A 122 -13.29 0.22 -4.75
CA LEU A 122 -13.54 1.29 -3.78
C LEU A 122 -12.61 2.49 -4.02
N VAL A 123 -11.31 2.25 -4.18
CA VAL A 123 -10.32 3.33 -4.39
C VAL A 123 -10.58 4.04 -5.72
N THR A 124 -10.85 3.30 -6.79
CA THR A 124 -11.13 3.92 -8.09
C THR A 124 -12.44 4.70 -8.08
N GLU A 125 -13.51 4.20 -7.46
CA GLU A 125 -14.77 4.93 -7.31
C GLU A 125 -14.61 6.24 -6.53
N ARG A 126 -13.71 6.29 -5.54
CA ARG A 126 -13.50 7.47 -4.69
C ARG A 126 -12.62 8.54 -5.32
N PHE A 127 -11.76 8.19 -6.27
CA PHE A 127 -10.73 9.13 -6.76
C PHE A 127 -10.67 9.30 -8.28
N SER A 128 -11.41 8.49 -9.08
CA SER A 128 -11.36 8.57 -10.54
C SER A 128 -12.00 9.83 -11.14
N ASP A 129 -12.71 10.60 -10.35
CA ASP A 129 -13.20 11.93 -10.73
C ASP A 129 -12.04 12.93 -10.99
N ARG A 130 -10.87 12.71 -10.39
CA ARG A 130 -9.69 13.60 -10.43
C ARG A 130 -8.40 12.89 -10.83
N VAL A 131 -8.30 11.57 -10.64
CA VAL A 131 -7.12 10.79 -10.97
C VAL A 131 -7.36 9.94 -12.21
N ARG A 132 -6.46 10.02 -13.17
CA ARG A 132 -6.54 9.28 -14.45
C ARG A 132 -5.72 7.99 -14.45
N TYR A 133 -4.67 7.91 -13.63
CA TYR A 133 -3.65 6.86 -13.71
C TYR A 133 -3.63 6.02 -12.44
N PHE A 134 -4.04 4.75 -12.60
CA PHE A 134 -4.00 3.75 -11.55
C PHE A 134 -3.09 2.60 -11.96
N ILE A 135 -2.18 2.22 -11.06
CA ILE A 135 -1.25 1.10 -11.21
C ILE A 135 -1.70 0.05 -10.19
N THR A 136 -1.99 -1.16 -10.63
CA THR A 136 -2.52 -2.21 -9.77
C THR A 136 -1.52 -2.66 -8.71
N PHE A 137 -0.37 -3.17 -9.15
CA PHE A 137 0.67 -3.72 -8.29
C PHE A 137 2.03 -3.10 -8.60
N ASN A 138 2.82 -2.87 -7.54
CA ASN A 138 4.24 -2.60 -7.71
C ASN A 138 5.02 -3.91 -7.58
N GLU A 139 5.74 -4.29 -8.62
CA GLU A 139 6.73 -5.37 -8.63
C GLU A 139 6.23 -6.67 -7.93
N PRO A 140 5.25 -7.39 -8.49
CA PRO A 140 4.74 -8.62 -7.89
C PRO A 140 5.84 -9.65 -7.58
N GLN A 141 6.86 -9.74 -8.41
CA GLN A 141 8.00 -10.62 -8.21
C GLN A 141 8.76 -10.33 -6.90
N CYS A 142 8.80 -9.07 -6.45
CA CYS A 142 9.48 -8.70 -5.22
C CYS A 142 8.68 -9.12 -3.98
N PHE A 143 7.42 -8.74 -3.86
CA PHE A 143 6.66 -9.11 -2.66
C PHE A 143 6.35 -10.61 -2.59
N ILE A 144 6.19 -11.31 -3.73
CA ILE A 144 6.03 -12.76 -3.76
C ILE A 144 7.39 -13.44 -3.50
N GLY A 145 8.42 -13.13 -4.29
CA GLY A 145 9.73 -13.77 -4.20
C GLY A 145 10.42 -13.48 -2.87
N MET A 146 10.66 -12.20 -2.59
CA MET A 146 11.42 -11.79 -1.40
C MET A 146 10.60 -11.88 -0.12
N GLY A 147 9.30 -11.66 -0.19
CA GLY A 147 8.41 -11.72 0.97
C GLY A 147 8.03 -13.15 1.39
N HIS A 148 7.79 -14.03 0.43
CA HIS A 148 7.19 -15.32 0.71
C HIS A 148 8.07 -16.52 0.36
N VAL A 149 9.11 -16.37 -0.49
CA VAL A 149 9.99 -17.48 -0.87
C VAL A 149 11.37 -17.37 -0.22
N THR A 150 12.06 -16.21 -0.32
CA THR A 150 13.38 -16.04 0.30
C THR A 150 13.32 -15.50 1.73
N GLY A 151 12.26 -14.78 2.09
CA GLY A 151 12.02 -14.25 3.43
C GLY A 151 12.81 -12.99 3.77
N GLU A 152 13.31 -12.28 2.77
CA GLU A 152 14.10 -11.04 2.93
C GLU A 152 13.20 -9.82 3.17
N HIS A 153 11.96 -9.85 2.67
CA HIS A 153 10.96 -8.79 2.88
C HIS A 153 9.80 -9.30 3.74
N ALA A 154 8.92 -8.40 4.17
CA ALA A 154 7.68 -8.77 4.83
C ALA A 154 6.80 -9.65 3.91
N PRO A 155 6.14 -10.66 4.44
CA PRO A 155 6.03 -11.08 5.85
C PRO A 155 7.19 -11.93 6.36
N GLY A 156 8.21 -12.22 5.55
CA GLY A 156 9.43 -12.93 5.94
C GLY A 156 9.30 -14.44 5.94
N LEU A 157 8.46 -14.98 5.06
CA LEU A 157 8.21 -16.40 4.92
C LEU A 157 9.27 -17.07 4.02
N LYS A 158 9.47 -18.37 4.21
CA LYS A 158 10.32 -19.22 3.37
C LYS A 158 9.51 -20.40 2.84
N ASN A 159 8.51 -20.07 2.05
CA ASN A 159 7.64 -21.07 1.43
C ASN A 159 8.35 -21.76 0.26
N PRO A 160 7.92 -22.98 -0.11
CA PRO A 160 8.34 -23.62 -1.34
C PRO A 160 8.02 -22.76 -2.58
N LEU A 161 8.83 -22.88 -3.63
CA LEU A 161 8.66 -22.08 -4.85
C LEU A 161 7.29 -22.24 -5.52
N HIS A 162 6.68 -23.44 -5.42
CA HIS A 162 5.35 -23.66 -6.00
C HIS A 162 4.25 -22.81 -5.35
N ASP A 163 4.38 -22.45 -4.06
CA ASP A 163 3.49 -21.51 -3.40
C ASP A 163 3.62 -20.11 -4.01
N GLY A 164 4.85 -19.72 -4.39
CA GLY A 164 5.09 -18.48 -5.11
C GLY A 164 4.34 -18.40 -6.44
N PHE A 165 4.28 -19.50 -7.18
CA PHE A 165 3.50 -19.57 -8.43
C PHE A 165 1.99 -19.49 -8.17
N LEU A 166 1.49 -20.14 -7.10
CA LEU A 166 0.09 -20.03 -6.72
C LEU A 166 -0.28 -18.59 -6.34
N MET A 167 0.55 -17.92 -5.54
CA MET A 167 0.35 -16.51 -5.20
C MET A 167 0.37 -15.62 -6.45
N ALA A 168 1.32 -15.86 -7.37
CA ALA A 168 1.38 -15.13 -8.63
C ALA A 168 0.09 -15.29 -9.44
N HIS A 169 -0.48 -16.49 -9.46
CA HIS A 169 -1.78 -16.76 -10.10
C HIS A 169 -2.92 -15.97 -9.47
N HIS A 170 -2.95 -15.87 -8.14
CA HIS A 170 -3.99 -15.08 -7.45
C HIS A 170 -3.81 -13.56 -7.63
N VAL A 171 -2.60 -13.09 -7.88
CA VAL A 171 -2.29 -11.66 -8.07
C VAL A 171 -2.61 -11.19 -9.50
N MET A 172 -2.48 -12.08 -10.49
CA MET A 172 -2.74 -11.81 -11.92
C MET A 172 -4.20 -11.97 -12.31
#